data_fed1de3c0e9a530d7abc1452b9299af4
#
_entry.id   fed1de3c0e9a530d7abc1452b9299af4
#
_cell.length_a   1.000
_cell.length_b   1.000
_cell.length_c   1.000
_cell.angle_alpha   90.00
_cell.angle_beta   90.00
_cell.angle_gamma   90.00
#
_symmetry.space_group_name_H-M   'P 1'
#
loop_
_entity.id
_entity.type
_entity.pdbx_description
1 polymer ?
#
loop_
_entity_poly.entity_id
_entity_poly.type
_entity_poly.pdbx_seq_one_letter_code
_entity_poly.pdbx_strand_id
1 'polypeptide(L)'
;YEPTRGRRISYTAQWAGHGLGGDFDFYKFTAEMRAYKKIGSKNVLAFRARGGFIQGDAPYSQLFTLGGADTLRGYEDDQFRGKNMYNATLEFRFPIVKKVSGALFTDIGDAWDAPNVPWYKNTKSFNYGVGAGVRITTPIGPVKLDYGVGKDKKKFHFSFGTQF
;
A
#
# COMPACT_ATOMS: atom_id res chain seq x y z
N TYR A 1 -17.87 3.32 2.82
CA TYR A 1 -17.49 4.75 2.94
C TYR A 1 -16.26 5.05 2.10
N GLU A 2 -16.36 6.10 1.29
CA GLU A 2 -15.25 6.61 0.50
C GLU A 2 -14.91 8.01 0.96
N PRO A 3 -13.68 8.25 1.49
CA PRO A 3 -13.30 9.61 1.88
C PRO A 3 -13.15 10.50 0.64
N THR A 4 -13.67 11.71 0.75
CA THR A 4 -13.64 12.70 -0.33
C THR A 4 -12.84 13.95 0.02
N ARG A 5 -12.55 14.17 1.29
CA ARG A 5 -11.91 15.38 1.76
C ARG A 5 -11.18 15.12 3.07
N GLY A 6 -10.10 15.85 3.30
CA GLY A 6 -9.40 15.80 4.57
C GLY A 6 -8.00 15.24 4.48
N ARG A 7 -7.37 15.18 5.63
CA ARG A 7 -6.00 14.70 5.80
C ARG A 7 -5.89 13.93 7.11
N ARG A 8 -5.13 12.85 7.07
CA ARG A 8 -4.86 12.04 8.25
C ARG A 8 -3.40 11.65 8.28
N ILE A 9 -2.78 11.79 9.45
CA ILE A 9 -1.40 11.36 9.69
C ILE A 9 -1.44 10.41 10.88
N SER A 10 -0.77 9.26 10.75
CA SER A 10 -0.67 8.29 11.82
C SER A 10 0.75 7.76 11.96
N TYR A 11 1.13 7.45 13.19
CA TYR A 11 2.43 6.87 13.53
C TYR A 11 2.20 5.65 14.38
N THR A 12 3.00 4.61 14.14
CA THR A 12 2.95 3.39 14.93
C THR A 12 4.36 3.00 15.33
N ALA A 13 4.57 2.72 16.61
CA ALA A 13 5.84 2.23 17.13
C ALA A 13 5.60 0.95 17.91
N GLN A 14 6.46 -0.05 17.68
CA GLN A 14 6.35 -1.35 18.30
C GLN A 14 7.71 -1.80 18.82
N TRP A 15 7.76 -2.26 20.06
CA TRP A 15 8.96 -2.85 20.66
C TRP A 15 8.68 -4.30 21.00
N ALA A 16 9.71 -5.15 20.84
CA ALA A 16 9.68 -6.52 21.29
C ALA A 16 11.05 -6.88 21.87
N GLY A 17 11.08 -7.71 22.90
CA GLY A 17 12.30 -8.03 23.63
C GLY A 17 12.57 -6.98 24.69
N HIS A 18 13.77 -6.41 24.75
CA HIS A 18 14.16 -5.30 25.64
C HIS A 18 13.66 -5.45 27.09
N GLY A 19 13.75 -6.68 27.64
CA GLY A 19 13.30 -6.95 29.01
C GLY A 19 11.84 -7.35 29.13
N LEU A 20 11.07 -7.40 28.04
CA LEU A 20 9.68 -7.86 28.04
C LEU A 20 9.54 -9.36 27.83
N GLY A 21 10.65 -10.07 27.57
CA GLY A 21 10.64 -11.49 27.24
C GLY A 21 10.34 -11.73 25.77
N GLY A 22 10.60 -12.94 25.29
CA GLY A 22 10.43 -13.34 23.89
C GLY A 22 11.75 -13.65 23.22
N ASP A 23 11.67 -14.26 22.03
CA ASP A 23 12.83 -14.74 21.29
C ASP A 23 13.44 -13.68 20.37
N PHE A 24 12.78 -12.53 20.20
CA PHE A 24 13.19 -11.47 19.29
C PHE A 24 13.30 -10.15 20.03
N ASP A 25 14.26 -9.36 19.60
CA ASP A 25 14.54 -8.05 20.19
C ASP A 25 14.62 -7.03 19.06
N PHE A 26 13.54 -6.29 18.83
CA PHE A 26 13.46 -5.35 17.72
C PHE A 26 12.59 -4.13 18.05
N TYR A 27 12.77 -3.09 17.25
CA TYR A 27 11.96 -1.88 17.24
C TYR A 27 11.43 -1.66 15.81
N LYS A 28 10.13 -1.44 15.68
CA LYS A 28 9.47 -1.20 14.40
C LYS A 28 8.72 0.11 14.45
N PHE A 29 8.98 0.97 13.47
CA PHE A 29 8.30 2.26 13.33
C PHE A 29 7.67 2.37 11.95
N THR A 30 6.43 2.87 11.91
CA THR A 30 5.70 3.11 10.66
C THR A 30 5.01 4.47 10.74
N ALA A 31 5.08 5.24 9.66
CA ALA A 31 4.36 6.50 9.52
C ALA A 31 3.51 6.43 8.25
N GLU A 32 2.30 6.99 8.32
CA GLU A 32 1.38 7.01 7.19
C GLU A 32 0.68 8.36 7.12
N MET A 33 0.56 8.91 5.91
CA MET A 33 -0.23 10.09 5.63
C MET A 33 -1.25 9.78 4.54
N ARG A 34 -2.48 10.21 4.77
CA ARG A 34 -3.56 10.15 3.76
C ARG A 34 -4.11 11.54 3.56
N ALA A 35 -4.36 11.91 2.31
CA ALA A 35 -4.93 13.21 1.98
C ALA A 35 -5.94 13.03 0.85
N TYR A 36 -7.02 13.78 0.93
CA TYR A 36 -8.11 13.71 -0.04
C TYR A 36 -8.51 15.12 -0.43
N LYS A 37 -8.66 15.34 -1.74
CA LYS A 37 -9.09 16.63 -2.26
C LYS A 37 -10.20 16.42 -3.27
N LYS A 38 -11.32 17.10 -3.05
CA LYS A 38 -12.42 17.07 -4.00
C LYS A 38 -12.10 18.00 -5.16
N ILE A 39 -12.17 17.50 -6.38
CA ILE A 39 -11.91 18.25 -7.61
C ILE A 39 -13.22 18.37 -8.37
N GLY A 40 -13.73 19.60 -8.47
CA GLY A 40 -15.06 19.82 -9.00
C GLY A 40 -16.13 19.28 -8.05
N SER A 41 -17.26 18.86 -8.57
CA SER A 41 -18.39 18.41 -7.76
C SER A 41 -18.40 16.92 -7.44
N LYS A 42 -17.69 16.10 -8.24
CA LYS A 42 -17.83 14.65 -8.18
C LYS A 42 -16.52 13.87 -8.17
N ASN A 43 -15.42 14.51 -8.49
CA ASN A 43 -14.11 13.83 -8.59
C ASN A 43 -13.32 14.00 -7.31
N VAL A 44 -12.48 13.02 -7.00
CA VAL A 44 -11.65 13.03 -5.79
C VAL A 44 -10.23 12.64 -6.16
N LEU A 45 -9.26 13.41 -5.69
CA LEU A 45 -7.86 13.06 -5.75
C LEU A 45 -7.45 12.53 -4.38
N ALA A 46 -7.00 11.30 -4.32
CA ALA A 46 -6.60 10.63 -3.10
C ALA A 46 -5.11 10.34 -3.11
N PHE A 47 -4.45 10.61 -2.00
CA PHE A 47 -3.01 10.39 -1.83
C PHE A 47 -2.76 9.66 -0.53
N ARG A 48 -1.87 8.68 -0.59
CA ARG A 48 -1.37 7.98 0.60
C ARG A 48 0.14 7.83 0.48
N ALA A 49 0.87 8.16 1.52
CA ALA A 49 2.29 7.90 1.62
C ALA A 49 2.57 7.17 2.92
N ARG A 50 3.43 6.19 2.85
CA ARG A 50 3.77 5.35 3.98
C ARG A 50 5.24 5.04 3.96
N GLY A 51 5.87 5.04 5.14
CA GLY A 51 7.27 4.68 5.27
C GLY A 51 7.51 4.01 6.61
N GLY A 52 8.52 3.17 6.68
CA GLY A 52 8.83 2.50 7.92
C GLY A 52 10.20 1.86 7.92
N PHE A 53 10.64 1.52 9.12
CA PHE A 53 11.91 0.82 9.31
C PHE A 53 11.83 -0.10 10.53
N ILE A 54 12.69 -1.11 10.54
CA ILE A 54 12.85 -2.02 11.65
C ILE A 54 14.33 -2.06 12.03
N GLN A 55 14.60 -1.95 13.33
CA GLN A 55 15.96 -2.11 13.89
C GLN A 55 15.97 -3.32 14.81
N GLY A 56 17.03 -4.10 14.78
CA GLY A 56 17.19 -5.26 15.62
C GLY A 56 16.79 -6.54 14.92
N ASP A 57 16.56 -7.58 15.71
CA ASP A 57 16.26 -8.94 15.25
C ASP A 57 14.75 -9.15 15.19
N ALA A 58 14.18 -8.99 14.03
CA ALA A 58 12.74 -9.17 13.84
C ALA A 58 12.44 -10.50 13.18
N PRO A 59 11.35 -11.20 13.58
CA PRO A 59 10.93 -12.40 12.89
C PRO A 59 10.44 -12.08 11.47
N TYR A 60 10.48 -13.07 10.60
CA TYR A 60 10.05 -12.92 9.20
C TYR A 60 8.65 -12.34 9.09
N SER A 61 7.73 -12.71 9.98
CA SER A 61 6.36 -12.24 9.97
C SER A 61 6.19 -10.75 10.28
N GLN A 62 7.21 -10.10 10.86
CA GLN A 62 7.18 -8.68 11.19
C GLN A 62 7.77 -7.79 10.09
N LEU A 63 8.41 -8.36 9.09
CA LEU A 63 8.98 -7.59 7.99
C LEU A 63 7.88 -6.91 7.18
N PHE A 64 8.20 -5.74 6.62
CA PHE A 64 7.27 -5.05 5.73
C PHE A 64 7.13 -5.80 4.41
N THR A 65 5.92 -5.79 3.86
CA THR A 65 5.63 -6.41 2.57
C THR A 65 4.97 -5.40 1.64
N LEU A 66 5.33 -5.44 0.36
CA LEU A 66 4.75 -4.62 -0.68
C LEU A 66 4.47 -5.44 -1.93
N GLY A 67 3.43 -5.08 -2.62
CA GLY A 67 2.98 -5.74 -3.84
C GLY A 67 1.52 -6.11 -3.73
N GLY A 68 0.78 -5.98 -4.84
CA GLY A 68 -0.62 -6.37 -4.89
C GLY A 68 -1.59 -5.21 -4.87
N ALA A 69 -2.87 -5.53 -4.66
CA ALA A 69 -4.01 -4.63 -4.86
C ALA A 69 -4.01 -3.40 -3.95
N ASP A 70 -3.41 -3.48 -2.78
CA ASP A 70 -3.51 -2.44 -1.77
C ASP A 70 -2.25 -1.60 -1.62
N THR A 71 -1.15 -2.00 -2.22
CA THR A 71 0.13 -1.31 -2.02
C THR A 71 0.81 -0.94 -3.32
N LEU A 72 1.11 -1.90 -4.18
CA LEU A 72 1.88 -1.65 -5.40
C LEU A 72 1.25 -2.47 -6.52
N ARG A 73 0.32 -1.86 -7.23
CA ARG A 73 -0.44 -2.52 -8.28
C ARG A 73 0.42 -2.73 -9.53
N GLY A 74 0.26 -3.88 -10.18
CA GLY A 74 1.11 -4.32 -11.27
C GLY A 74 2.18 -5.31 -10.85
N TYR A 75 2.21 -5.68 -9.57
CA TYR A 75 3.18 -6.62 -8.99
C TYR A 75 2.46 -7.74 -8.25
N GLU A 76 3.16 -8.85 -8.02
CA GLU A 76 2.64 -9.96 -7.24
C GLU A 76 2.38 -9.55 -5.79
N ASP A 77 1.45 -10.24 -5.14
CA ASP A 77 1.18 -10.00 -3.73
C ASP A 77 2.44 -10.27 -2.92
N ASP A 78 2.80 -9.31 -2.04
CA ASP A 78 3.98 -9.41 -1.18
C ASP A 78 5.28 -9.69 -1.94
N GLN A 79 5.40 -9.17 -3.16
CA GLN A 79 6.58 -9.38 -4.00
C GLN A 79 7.85 -8.83 -3.35
N PHE A 80 7.74 -7.74 -2.61
CA PHE A 80 8.86 -7.09 -1.93
C PHE A 80 8.71 -7.22 -0.44
N ARG A 81 9.82 -7.49 0.24
CA ARG A 81 9.83 -7.70 1.69
C ARG A 81 11.14 -7.19 2.28
N GLY A 82 11.10 -6.60 3.48
CA GLY A 82 12.31 -6.17 4.14
C GLY A 82 12.07 -5.39 5.41
N LYS A 83 13.16 -5.00 6.06
CA LYS A 83 13.16 -4.16 7.26
C LYS A 83 12.86 -2.70 6.99
N ASN A 84 13.05 -2.25 5.76
CA ASN A 84 12.80 -0.87 5.35
C ASN A 84 11.78 -0.87 4.23
N MET A 85 10.92 0.17 4.22
CA MET A 85 9.92 0.29 3.15
C MET A 85 9.55 1.75 2.92
N TYR A 86 9.14 2.05 1.70
CA TYR A 86 8.36 3.23 1.37
C TYR A 86 7.28 2.82 0.37
N ASN A 87 6.16 3.51 0.41
CA ASN A 87 5.05 3.27 -0.50
C ASN A 87 4.23 4.56 -0.61
N ALA A 88 3.91 4.95 -1.83
CA ALA A 88 3.03 6.08 -2.06
C ALA A 88 2.07 5.76 -3.19
N THR A 89 0.84 6.24 -3.06
CA THR A 89 -0.20 6.06 -4.06
C THR A 89 -0.88 7.39 -4.32
N LEU A 90 -1.04 7.73 -5.60
CA LEU A 90 -1.86 8.83 -6.05
C LEU A 90 -2.96 8.26 -6.92
N GLU A 91 -4.21 8.55 -6.57
CA GLU A 91 -5.36 7.98 -7.26
C GLU A 91 -6.39 9.07 -7.55
N PHE A 92 -6.82 9.15 -8.80
CA PHE A 92 -7.88 10.04 -9.25
C PHE A 92 -9.15 9.23 -9.45
N ARG A 93 -10.20 9.55 -8.70
CA ARG A 93 -11.47 8.83 -8.68
C ARG A 93 -12.55 9.67 -9.30
N PHE A 94 -13.36 9.08 -10.16
CA PHE A 94 -14.44 9.78 -10.86
C PHE A 94 -15.65 8.87 -11.03
N PRO A 95 -16.87 9.44 -10.99
CA PRO A 95 -18.07 8.63 -11.21
C PRO A 95 -18.23 8.27 -12.68
N ILE A 96 -18.73 7.07 -12.96
CA ILE A 96 -19.09 6.64 -14.31
C ILE A 96 -20.60 6.61 -14.44
N VAL A 97 -21.24 5.76 -13.65
CA VAL A 97 -22.71 5.68 -13.53
C VAL A 97 -23.05 5.43 -12.07
N LYS A 98 -24.33 5.36 -11.75
CA LYS A 98 -24.79 5.08 -10.39
C LYS A 98 -24.14 3.78 -9.88
N LYS A 99 -23.53 3.84 -8.69
CA LYS A 99 -22.84 2.72 -8.02
C LYS A 99 -21.60 2.21 -8.74
N VAL A 100 -21.15 2.87 -9.81
CA VAL A 100 -19.92 2.51 -10.52
C VAL A 100 -19.06 3.75 -10.67
N SER A 101 -17.82 3.67 -10.19
CA SER A 101 -16.84 4.73 -10.37
C SER A 101 -15.55 4.16 -10.96
N GLY A 102 -14.77 5.03 -11.57
CA GLY A 102 -13.46 4.68 -12.12
C GLY A 102 -12.35 5.29 -11.33
N ALA A 103 -11.15 4.81 -11.55
CA ALA A 103 -9.94 5.33 -10.95
C ALA A 103 -8.76 5.22 -11.91
N LEU A 104 -7.93 6.26 -11.89
CA LEU A 104 -6.62 6.23 -12.51
C LEU A 104 -5.61 6.34 -11.38
N PHE A 105 -4.54 5.54 -11.41
CA PHE A 105 -3.64 5.48 -10.28
C PHE A 105 -2.18 5.36 -10.67
N THR A 106 -1.32 5.78 -9.75
CA THR A 106 0.12 5.56 -9.78
C THR A 106 0.54 5.14 -8.38
N ASP A 107 1.22 4.01 -8.29
CA ASP A 107 1.80 3.50 -7.06
C ASP A 107 3.31 3.46 -7.19
N ILE A 108 4.03 3.85 -6.13
CA ILE A 108 5.46 3.68 -6.04
C ILE A 108 5.81 3.00 -4.73
N GLY A 109 6.92 2.30 -4.69
CA GLY A 109 7.37 1.71 -3.44
C GLY A 109 8.47 0.70 -3.59
N ASP A 110 9.01 0.33 -2.45
CA ASP A 110 10.00 -0.73 -2.31
C ASP A 110 10.05 -1.18 -0.85
N ALA A 111 10.44 -2.43 -0.65
CA ALA A 111 10.83 -2.97 0.64
C ALA A 111 12.13 -3.75 0.42
N TRP A 112 13.11 -3.55 1.30
CA TRP A 112 14.44 -4.13 1.14
C TRP A 112 15.04 -4.47 2.49
N ASP A 113 16.19 -5.16 2.45
CA ASP A 113 16.91 -5.62 3.63
C ASP A 113 16.13 -6.68 4.41
N ALA A 114 15.89 -7.82 3.72
CA ALA A 114 15.24 -8.98 4.31
C ALA A 114 16.32 -10.01 4.71
N PRO A 115 16.76 -10.05 5.96
CA PRO A 115 17.77 -11.01 6.39
C PRO A 115 17.24 -12.43 6.30
N ASN A 116 18.12 -13.37 5.99
CA ASN A 116 17.82 -14.80 5.90
C ASN A 116 16.82 -15.17 4.79
N VAL A 117 16.63 -14.28 3.83
CA VAL A 117 15.75 -14.51 2.67
C VAL A 117 16.55 -14.20 1.41
N PRO A 118 17.31 -15.20 0.87
CA PRO A 118 18.27 -14.93 -0.21
C PRO A 118 17.65 -14.45 -1.52
N TRP A 119 16.39 -14.74 -1.78
CA TRP A 119 15.70 -14.28 -2.98
C TRP A 119 15.16 -12.85 -2.91
N TYR A 120 15.18 -12.22 -1.74
CA TYR A 120 14.84 -10.82 -1.61
C TYR A 120 16.11 -9.96 -1.66
N LYS A 121 16.01 -8.83 -2.32
CA LYS A 121 17.12 -7.90 -2.44
C LYS A 121 17.38 -7.15 -1.14
N ASN A 122 18.65 -6.78 -0.93
CA ASN A 122 19.07 -6.01 0.23
C ASN A 122 19.26 -4.53 -0.05
N THR A 123 19.11 -4.10 -1.29
CA THR A 123 19.31 -2.72 -1.70
C THR A 123 18.00 -2.07 -2.13
N LYS A 124 17.85 -0.77 -1.85
CA LYS A 124 16.70 0.01 -2.25
C LYS A 124 16.67 0.18 -3.76
N SER A 125 15.48 0.07 -4.35
CA SER A 125 15.25 0.40 -5.74
C SER A 125 13.96 1.21 -5.86
N PHE A 126 13.68 1.69 -7.06
CA PHE A 126 12.46 2.43 -7.36
C PHE A 126 11.55 1.52 -8.19
N ASN A 127 10.41 1.18 -7.64
CA ASN A 127 9.40 0.37 -8.32
C ASN A 127 8.14 1.19 -8.47
N TYR A 128 7.49 1.11 -9.62
CA TYR A 128 6.26 1.85 -9.88
C TYR A 128 5.23 0.96 -10.56
N GLY A 129 3.97 1.30 -10.34
CA GLY A 129 2.86 0.72 -11.08
C GLY A 129 1.89 1.82 -11.45
N VAL A 130 1.38 1.77 -12.66
CA VAL A 130 0.36 2.70 -13.15
C VAL A 130 -0.80 1.91 -13.72
N GLY A 131 -1.98 2.49 -13.70
CA GLY A 131 -3.10 1.78 -14.27
C GLY A 131 -4.43 2.46 -14.04
N ALA A 132 -5.46 1.67 -14.26
CA ALA A 132 -6.84 2.11 -14.14
C ALA A 132 -7.69 1.00 -13.55
N GLY A 133 -8.81 1.39 -12.95
CA GLY A 133 -9.71 0.41 -12.36
C GLY A 133 -11.12 0.91 -12.22
N VAL A 134 -11.97 0.03 -11.75
CA VAL A 134 -13.37 0.34 -11.46
C VAL A 134 -13.71 -0.06 -10.04
N ARG A 135 -14.67 0.68 -9.48
CA ARG A 135 -15.22 0.43 -8.14
C ARG A 135 -16.72 0.24 -8.30
N ILE A 136 -17.24 -0.86 -7.81
CA ILE A 136 -18.65 -1.19 -7.92
C ILE A 136 -19.23 -1.33 -6.51
N THR A 137 -20.25 -0.56 -6.20
CA THR A 137 -20.96 -0.68 -4.93
C THR A 137 -22.00 -1.77 -5.04
N THR A 138 -21.88 -2.80 -4.19
CA THR A 138 -22.81 -3.93 -4.14
C THR A 138 -23.51 -3.97 -2.78
N PRO A 139 -24.63 -4.72 -2.65
CA PRO A 139 -25.30 -4.86 -1.34
C PRO A 139 -24.44 -5.48 -0.25
N ILE A 140 -23.40 -6.21 -0.62
CA ILE A 140 -22.48 -6.85 0.34
C ILE A 140 -21.17 -6.09 0.51
N GLY A 141 -21.02 -4.92 -0.15
CA GLY A 141 -19.86 -4.08 -0.01
C GLY A 141 -19.25 -3.67 -1.35
N PRO A 142 -18.24 -2.81 -1.33
CA PRO A 142 -17.59 -2.36 -2.56
C PRO A 142 -16.67 -3.43 -3.13
N VAL A 143 -16.66 -3.52 -4.46
CA VAL A 143 -15.75 -4.39 -5.22
C VAL A 143 -14.82 -3.50 -6.04
N LYS A 144 -13.54 -3.82 -6.01
CA LYS A 144 -12.49 -3.05 -6.66
C LYS A 144 -11.75 -3.93 -7.66
N LEU A 145 -11.71 -3.51 -8.91
CA LEU A 145 -11.02 -4.20 -9.99
C LEU A 145 -10.01 -3.24 -10.60
N ASP A 146 -8.72 -3.55 -10.47
CA ASP A 146 -7.64 -2.70 -10.96
C ASP A 146 -6.74 -3.46 -11.92
N TYR A 147 -6.34 -2.79 -13.00
CA TYR A 147 -5.32 -3.28 -13.91
C TYR A 147 -4.09 -2.40 -13.77
N GLY A 148 -3.00 -3.00 -13.29
CA GLY A 148 -1.76 -2.30 -13.05
C GLY A 148 -0.63 -2.77 -13.94
N VAL A 149 0.20 -1.84 -14.37
CA VAL A 149 1.39 -2.09 -15.19
C VAL A 149 2.60 -1.64 -14.40
N GLY A 150 3.47 -2.57 -14.03
CA GLY A 150 4.74 -2.30 -13.38
C GLY A 150 5.90 -2.25 -14.35
N LYS A 151 7.12 -2.33 -13.84
CA LYS A 151 8.33 -2.29 -14.68
C LYS A 151 8.39 -3.43 -15.69
N ASP A 152 8.10 -4.65 -15.24
CA ASP A 152 8.26 -5.86 -16.04
C ASP A 152 7.00 -6.70 -16.06
N LYS A 153 5.93 -6.26 -15.43
CA LYS A 153 4.73 -7.06 -15.24
C LYS A 153 3.48 -6.23 -15.47
N LYS A 154 2.45 -6.93 -15.91
CA LYS A 154 1.08 -6.43 -15.96
C LYS A 154 0.24 -7.35 -15.11
N LYS A 155 -0.62 -6.80 -14.27
CA LYS A 155 -1.42 -7.64 -13.41
C LYS A 155 -2.80 -7.06 -13.17
N PHE A 156 -3.78 -7.95 -13.13
CA PHE A 156 -5.15 -7.62 -12.79
C PHE A 156 -5.38 -7.94 -11.31
N HIS A 157 -5.88 -6.96 -10.56
CA HIS A 157 -6.12 -7.10 -9.12
C HIS A 157 -7.61 -7.04 -8.83
N PHE A 158 -8.07 -7.96 -8.03
CA PHE A 158 -9.42 -7.98 -7.50
C PHE A 158 -9.34 -7.83 -5.98
N SER A 159 -10.13 -6.92 -5.42
CA SER A 159 -10.25 -6.81 -3.98
C SER A 159 -11.66 -6.46 -3.58
N PHE A 160 -11.99 -6.75 -2.32
CA PHE A 160 -13.28 -6.55 -1.74
C PHE A 160 -13.09 -5.75 -0.46
N GLY A 161 -13.84 -4.67 -0.31
CA GLY A 161 -13.74 -3.81 0.85
C GLY A 161 -13.56 -2.34 0.49
N THR A 162 -13.27 -1.53 1.50
CA THR A 162 -13.16 -0.08 1.36
C THR A 162 -11.82 0.32 0.75
N GLN A 163 -11.83 1.46 0.06
CA GLN A 163 -10.62 2.12 -0.42
C GLN A 163 -9.93 2.86 0.73
N PHE A 164 -8.65 3.16 0.52
CA PHE A 164 -7.94 3.99 1.50
C PHE A 164 -8.48 5.40 1.57
#